data_02965fa1143de3844cb7ecc9746358c1
#
_entry.id   02965fa1143de3844cb7ecc9746358c1
#
_cell.length_a   1.000
_cell.length_b   1.000
_cell.length_c   1.000
_cell.angle_alpha   90.00
_cell.angle_beta   90.00
_cell.angle_gamma   90.00
#
_symmetry.space_group_name_H-M   'P 1'
#
loop_
_entity.id
_entity.type
_entity.pdbx_description
1 polymer ?
#
loop_
_entity_poly.entity_id
_entity_poly.type
_entity_poly.pdbx_seq_one_letter_code
_entity_poly.pdbx_strand_id
1 'polypeptide(L)'
;VYMDWTRISQVLINLINNAIKYTPVGGHLDVIVKEDCNNNIGDNIHNYIIIVKDNGRGIDEKDMPSLFDLYTRGAYDNDISVEGTGLGLSISKQIIELMNGTIDVDSKLGEGTTFTVKLPLQYVVRTQADKNVTDNGKDNNIIKNDQSLSDIKVMVVDDNQYNREIACELLRENGAHIIECASGSEAVDYIKYRKGIVDIILMDVCMPDMDGFEATRLIRQLEKD
;
A
#
# COMPACT_ATOMS: atom_id res chain seq x y z
N VAL A 1 3.89 15.20 7.08
CA VAL A 1 3.20 15.41 5.80
C VAL A 1 1.81 14.81 5.91
N TYR A 2 0.79 15.57 5.53
CA TYR A 2 -0.60 15.08 5.51
C TYR A 2 -0.90 14.51 4.12
N MET A 3 -1.20 13.23 4.01
CA MET A 3 -1.56 12.59 2.74
C MET A 3 -2.50 11.41 2.96
N ASP A 4 -3.28 11.08 1.95
CA ASP A 4 -4.03 9.82 1.91
C ASP A 4 -3.06 8.69 1.56
N TRP A 5 -2.50 8.08 2.62
CA TRP A 5 -1.52 7.01 2.50
C TRP A 5 -2.05 5.80 1.73
N THR A 6 -3.33 5.47 1.92
CA THR A 6 -3.97 4.33 1.24
C THR A 6 -3.97 4.52 -0.28
N ARG A 7 -4.32 5.73 -0.73
CA ARG A 7 -4.34 6.06 -2.16
C ARG A 7 -2.94 6.09 -2.78
N ILE A 8 -1.98 6.69 -2.08
CA ILE A 8 -0.59 6.72 -2.56
C ILE A 8 -0.01 5.30 -2.62
N SER A 9 -0.24 4.47 -1.60
CA SER A 9 0.21 3.07 -1.61
C SER A 9 -0.37 2.30 -2.78
N GLN A 10 -1.65 2.49 -3.11
CA GLN A 10 -2.29 1.85 -4.27
C GLN A 10 -1.58 2.24 -5.59
N VAL A 11 -1.23 3.53 -5.76
CA VAL A 11 -0.48 3.99 -6.92
C VAL A 11 0.91 3.36 -6.97
N LEU A 12 1.64 3.41 -5.86
CA LEU A 12 3.01 2.86 -5.78
C LEU A 12 3.04 1.37 -6.07
N ILE A 13 2.17 0.60 -5.44
CA ILE A 13 2.05 -0.85 -5.66
C ILE A 13 1.79 -1.13 -7.14
N ASN A 14 0.89 -0.39 -7.77
CA ASN A 14 0.61 -0.57 -9.19
C ASN A 14 1.82 -0.27 -10.08
N LEU A 15 2.54 0.84 -9.84
CA LEU A 15 3.73 1.19 -10.62
C LEU A 15 4.87 0.19 -10.41
N ILE A 16 5.12 -0.23 -9.16
CA ILE A 16 6.15 -1.20 -8.81
C ILE A 16 5.83 -2.58 -9.41
N ASN A 17 4.57 -3.04 -9.30
CA ASN A 17 4.16 -4.32 -9.90
C ASN A 17 4.31 -4.30 -11.41
N ASN A 18 3.99 -3.18 -12.09
CA ASN A 18 4.24 -3.05 -13.52
C ASN A 18 5.73 -3.14 -13.83
N ALA A 19 6.59 -2.44 -13.09
CA ALA A 19 8.02 -2.50 -13.27
C ALA A 19 8.58 -3.94 -13.08
N ILE A 20 8.16 -4.63 -12.01
CA ILE A 20 8.56 -6.05 -11.77
C ILE A 20 8.08 -6.95 -12.90
N LYS A 21 6.82 -6.79 -13.33
CA LYS A 21 6.18 -7.61 -14.36
C LYS A 21 6.89 -7.51 -15.72
N TYR A 22 7.36 -6.32 -16.07
CA TYR A 22 7.93 -6.04 -17.37
C TYR A 22 9.47 -6.00 -17.40
N THR A 23 10.10 -6.26 -16.26
CA THR A 23 11.56 -6.37 -16.13
C THR A 23 11.96 -7.85 -16.11
N PRO A 24 12.89 -8.28 -16.99
CA PRO A 24 13.34 -9.67 -17.03
C PRO A 24 14.14 -10.02 -15.76
N VAL A 25 14.29 -11.32 -15.52
CA VAL A 25 15.13 -11.83 -14.42
C VAL A 25 16.56 -11.29 -14.56
N GLY A 26 17.10 -10.74 -13.46
CA GLY A 26 18.40 -10.07 -13.45
C GLY A 26 18.34 -8.59 -13.86
N GLY A 27 17.14 -8.06 -14.15
CA GLY A 27 16.95 -6.65 -14.39
C GLY A 27 17.02 -5.81 -13.12
N HIS A 28 16.80 -4.51 -13.24
CA HIS A 28 16.96 -3.53 -12.18
C HIS A 28 15.73 -2.63 -12.05
N LEU A 29 15.34 -2.34 -10.81
CA LEU A 29 14.25 -1.45 -10.45
C LEU A 29 14.73 -0.46 -9.39
N ASP A 30 14.52 0.83 -9.61
CA ASP A 30 14.78 1.90 -8.65
C ASP A 30 13.47 2.58 -8.24
N VAL A 31 13.29 2.79 -6.95
CA VAL A 31 12.24 3.65 -6.40
C VAL A 31 12.90 4.80 -5.64
N ILE A 32 12.69 6.03 -6.12
CA ILE A 32 13.33 7.23 -5.57
C ILE A 32 12.22 8.18 -5.10
N VAL A 33 12.31 8.63 -3.86
CA VAL A 33 11.44 9.67 -3.30
C VAL A 33 12.31 10.87 -2.93
N LYS A 34 11.94 12.05 -3.43
CA LYS A 34 12.66 13.30 -3.13
C LYS A 34 11.70 14.47 -3.04
N GLU A 35 12.07 15.47 -2.26
CA GLU A 35 11.40 16.77 -2.22
C GLU A 35 11.89 17.64 -3.37
N ASP A 36 10.95 18.32 -4.06
CA ASP A 36 11.26 19.33 -5.06
C ASP A 36 11.30 20.71 -4.41
N CYS A 37 12.44 21.04 -3.82
CA CYS A 37 12.64 22.31 -3.09
C CYS A 37 12.50 23.56 -3.97
N ASN A 38 12.55 23.42 -5.29
CA ASN A 38 12.49 24.57 -6.21
C ASN A 38 11.06 25.02 -6.52
N ASN A 39 10.07 24.18 -6.26
CA ASN A 39 8.67 24.41 -6.64
C ASN A 39 7.71 24.37 -5.44
N ASN A 40 8.19 24.66 -4.22
CA ASN A 40 7.32 24.72 -3.04
C ASN A 40 6.31 25.86 -3.16
N ILE A 41 5.04 25.57 -2.89
CA ILE A 41 3.92 26.53 -2.99
C ILE A 41 3.61 27.07 -1.60
N GLY A 42 4.35 28.12 -1.17
CA GLY A 42 4.19 28.73 0.15
C GLY A 42 4.83 27.90 1.28
N ASP A 43 4.65 28.37 2.52
CA ASP A 43 5.38 27.84 3.68
C ASP A 43 4.92 26.45 4.14
N ASN A 44 3.76 25.95 3.67
CA ASN A 44 3.15 24.73 4.17
C ASN A 44 2.85 23.65 3.10
N ILE A 45 3.14 23.90 1.82
CA ILE A 45 2.94 22.92 0.74
C ILE A 45 4.26 22.64 0.06
N HIS A 46 4.74 21.43 0.21
CA HIS A 46 5.97 20.94 -0.37
C HIS A 46 5.66 19.97 -1.51
N ASN A 47 6.37 20.10 -2.63
CA ASN A 47 6.23 19.21 -3.74
C ASN A 47 7.17 18.02 -3.58
N TYR A 48 6.61 16.82 -3.67
CA TYR A 48 7.36 15.57 -3.65
C TYR A 48 7.36 14.92 -5.02
N ILE A 49 8.49 14.36 -5.38
CA ILE A 49 8.67 13.62 -6.63
C ILE A 49 8.97 12.17 -6.25
N ILE A 50 8.15 11.26 -6.78
CA ILE A 50 8.36 9.82 -6.67
C ILE A 50 8.67 9.30 -8.06
N ILE A 51 9.79 8.59 -8.20
CA ILE A 51 10.25 8.02 -9.45
C ILE A 51 10.29 6.49 -9.28
N VAL A 52 9.64 5.79 -10.20
CA VAL A 52 9.75 4.34 -10.35
C VAL A 52 10.39 4.08 -11.71
N LYS A 53 11.61 3.55 -11.70
CA LYS A 53 12.42 3.34 -12.91
C LYS A 53 12.82 1.88 -13.02
N ASP A 54 12.62 1.30 -14.18
CA ASP A 54 13.06 -0.05 -14.52
C ASP A 54 13.92 -0.06 -15.81
N ASN A 55 14.69 -1.10 -15.97
CA ASN A 55 15.42 -1.41 -17.19
C ASN A 55 14.77 -2.57 -17.97
N GLY A 56 13.46 -2.67 -17.89
CA GLY A 56 12.68 -3.69 -18.55
C GLY A 56 12.54 -3.49 -20.06
N ARG A 57 11.51 -4.12 -20.63
CA ARG A 57 11.29 -4.09 -22.10
C ARG A 57 10.97 -2.71 -22.67
N GLY A 58 10.57 -1.75 -21.83
CA GLY A 58 10.08 -0.45 -22.29
C GLY A 58 8.73 -0.51 -22.99
N ILE A 59 8.27 0.65 -23.47
CA ILE A 59 6.98 0.86 -24.14
C ILE A 59 7.23 1.39 -25.54
N ASP A 60 6.48 0.87 -26.52
CA ASP A 60 6.54 1.36 -27.89
C ASP A 60 5.96 2.79 -27.98
N GLU A 61 6.61 3.68 -28.74
CA GLU A 61 6.20 5.08 -28.88
C GLU A 61 4.73 5.23 -29.33
N LYS A 62 4.24 4.30 -30.16
CA LYS A 62 2.84 4.28 -30.62
C LYS A 62 1.82 4.01 -29.51
N ASP A 63 2.23 3.30 -28.44
CA ASP A 63 1.36 2.93 -27.31
C ASP A 63 1.35 4.02 -26.21
N MET A 64 2.34 4.92 -26.21
CA MET A 64 2.49 5.99 -25.21
C MET A 64 1.27 6.91 -25.09
N PRO A 65 0.62 7.37 -26.17
CA PRO A 65 -0.52 8.30 -26.09
C PRO A 65 -1.73 7.71 -25.35
N SER A 66 -1.94 6.39 -25.46
CA SER A 66 -3.07 5.68 -24.87
C SER A 66 -2.74 4.93 -23.57
N LEU A 67 -1.54 5.09 -23.03
CA LEU A 67 -1.04 4.31 -21.89
C LEU A 67 -1.90 4.44 -20.64
N PHE A 68 -2.49 5.61 -20.42
CA PHE A 68 -3.37 5.91 -19.29
C PHE A 68 -4.87 5.78 -19.61
N ASP A 69 -5.24 5.33 -20.81
CA ASP A 69 -6.64 5.11 -21.17
C ASP A 69 -7.16 3.82 -20.53
N LEU A 70 -8.48 3.77 -20.32
CA LEU A 70 -9.14 2.61 -19.74
C LEU A 70 -9.03 1.40 -20.67
N TYR A 71 -8.70 0.24 -20.09
CA TYR A 71 -8.61 -1.04 -20.78
C TYR A 71 -7.53 -1.13 -21.88
N THR A 72 -6.58 -0.20 -21.87
CA THR A 72 -5.49 -0.24 -22.85
C THR A 72 -4.43 -1.26 -22.43
N ARG A 73 -4.12 -2.18 -23.33
CA ARG A 73 -2.98 -3.10 -23.24
C ARG A 73 -2.07 -2.84 -24.42
N GLY A 74 -0.75 -2.83 -24.19
CA GLY A 74 0.21 -2.74 -25.28
C GLY A 74 0.02 -3.89 -26.29
N ALA A 75 0.31 -3.66 -27.57
CA ALA A 75 0.11 -4.63 -28.65
C ALA A 75 0.84 -5.98 -28.44
N TYR A 76 1.77 -6.04 -27.51
CA TYR A 76 2.58 -7.22 -27.19
C TYR A 76 2.06 -8.04 -25.98
N ASP A 77 1.00 -7.60 -25.30
CA ASP A 77 0.38 -8.34 -24.17
C ASP A 77 -0.52 -9.50 -24.65
N ASN A 78 -0.47 -9.87 -25.94
CA ASN A 78 -1.12 -11.08 -26.45
C ASN A 78 -0.44 -12.39 -26.00
N ASP A 79 0.72 -12.30 -25.34
CA ASP A 79 1.27 -13.45 -24.62
C ASP A 79 0.39 -13.74 -23.40
N ILE A 80 -0.29 -14.88 -23.46
CA ILE A 80 -1.31 -15.38 -22.52
C ILE A 80 -0.80 -15.49 -21.05
N SER A 81 0.49 -15.25 -20.83
CA SER A 81 1.15 -15.37 -19.51
C SER A 81 1.15 -14.10 -18.66
N VAL A 82 0.68 -12.95 -19.18
CA VAL A 82 0.80 -11.67 -18.50
C VAL A 82 -0.59 -11.19 -18.01
N GLU A 83 -0.98 -11.58 -16.81
CA GLU A 83 -2.24 -11.15 -16.17
C GLU A 83 -2.28 -9.63 -15.92
N GLY A 84 -3.42 -8.99 -16.21
CA GLY A 84 -3.69 -7.60 -15.88
C GLY A 84 -4.97 -7.09 -16.52
N THR A 85 -5.72 -6.30 -15.79
CA THR A 85 -7.03 -5.76 -16.23
C THR A 85 -6.90 -4.57 -17.20
N GLY A 86 -5.70 -3.97 -17.35
CA GLY A 86 -5.50 -2.73 -18.09
C GLY A 86 -6.09 -1.48 -17.42
N LEU A 87 -6.44 -1.58 -16.14
CA LEU A 87 -7.06 -0.49 -15.35
C LEU A 87 -6.06 0.20 -14.41
N GLY A 88 -4.94 -0.43 -14.10
CA GLY A 88 -4.04 0.04 -13.05
C GLY A 88 -3.51 1.46 -13.30
N LEU A 89 -2.97 1.73 -14.48
CA LEU A 89 -2.40 3.04 -14.79
C LEU A 89 -3.44 4.15 -14.91
N SER A 90 -4.62 3.86 -15.47
CA SER A 90 -5.74 4.83 -15.53
C SER A 90 -6.25 5.20 -14.14
N ILE A 91 -6.38 4.22 -13.23
CA ILE A 91 -6.76 4.45 -11.83
C ILE A 91 -5.66 5.25 -11.11
N SER A 92 -4.38 4.89 -11.33
CA SER A 92 -3.25 5.62 -10.73
C SER A 92 -3.25 7.10 -11.14
N LYS A 93 -3.48 7.38 -12.41
CA LYS A 93 -3.58 8.75 -12.93
C LYS A 93 -4.73 9.51 -12.26
N GLN A 94 -5.92 8.92 -12.18
CA GLN A 94 -7.08 9.55 -11.53
C GLN A 94 -6.82 9.84 -10.05
N ILE A 95 -6.19 8.92 -9.32
CA ILE A 95 -5.83 9.13 -7.90
C ILE A 95 -4.88 10.32 -7.77
N ILE A 96 -3.83 10.38 -8.58
CA ILE A 96 -2.84 11.46 -8.55
C ILE A 96 -3.46 12.81 -8.91
N GLU A 97 -4.31 12.86 -9.94
CA GLU A 97 -5.03 14.07 -10.33
C GLU A 97 -6.00 14.57 -9.24
N LEU A 98 -6.71 13.67 -8.55
CA LEU A 98 -7.55 14.00 -7.39
C LEU A 98 -6.74 14.58 -6.21
N MET A 99 -5.46 14.26 -6.13
CA MET A 99 -4.53 14.81 -5.14
C MET A 99 -3.80 16.07 -5.65
N ASN A 100 -4.26 16.66 -6.76
CA ASN A 100 -3.65 17.81 -7.43
C ASN A 100 -2.19 17.56 -7.87
N GLY A 101 -1.83 16.31 -8.10
CA GLY A 101 -0.54 15.90 -8.60
C GLY A 101 -0.53 15.64 -10.11
N THR A 102 0.62 15.23 -10.61
CA THR A 102 0.81 14.77 -12.00
C THR A 102 1.55 13.45 -12.03
N ILE A 103 1.28 12.66 -13.06
CA ILE A 103 2.03 11.46 -13.38
C ILE A 103 2.51 11.54 -14.82
N ASP A 104 3.81 11.41 -15.02
CA ASP A 104 4.49 11.44 -16.31
C ASP A 104 5.18 10.10 -16.55
N VAL A 105 5.40 9.74 -17.81
CA VAL A 105 6.11 8.55 -18.23
C VAL A 105 7.15 8.88 -19.29
N ASP A 106 8.35 8.35 -19.12
CA ASP A 106 9.42 8.35 -20.13
C ASP A 106 9.84 6.91 -20.35
N SER A 107 9.72 6.44 -21.60
CA SER A 107 10.00 5.04 -21.92
C SER A 107 10.47 4.89 -23.34
N LYS A 108 11.37 3.91 -23.54
CA LYS A 108 11.84 3.53 -24.88
C LYS A 108 11.95 2.02 -24.96
N LEU A 109 11.44 1.48 -26.04
CA LEU A 109 11.44 0.04 -26.28
C LEU A 109 12.88 -0.53 -26.22
N GLY A 110 13.07 -1.51 -25.33
CA GLY A 110 14.38 -2.15 -25.07
C GLY A 110 15.28 -1.42 -24.08
N GLU A 111 14.90 -0.23 -23.57
CA GLU A 111 15.71 0.53 -22.61
C GLU A 111 15.09 0.64 -21.21
N GLY A 112 13.77 0.34 -21.08
CA GLY A 112 13.05 0.39 -19.82
C GLY A 112 12.05 1.54 -19.75
N THR A 113 11.48 1.74 -18.53
CA THR A 113 10.44 2.73 -18.28
C THR A 113 10.74 3.52 -17.01
N THR A 114 10.41 4.81 -17.02
CA THR A 114 10.49 5.69 -15.85
C THR A 114 9.15 6.38 -15.67
N PHE A 115 8.44 6.05 -14.59
CA PHE A 115 7.29 6.80 -14.15
C PHE A 115 7.72 7.87 -13.15
N THR A 116 7.21 9.09 -13.31
CA THR A 116 7.48 10.21 -12.42
C THR A 116 6.16 10.75 -11.89
N VAL A 117 5.93 10.62 -10.59
CA VAL A 117 4.77 11.17 -9.89
C VAL A 117 5.19 12.42 -9.13
N LYS A 118 4.46 13.52 -9.31
CA LYS A 118 4.66 14.78 -8.56
C LYS A 118 3.42 15.07 -7.75
N LEU A 119 3.60 15.31 -6.46
CA LEU A 119 2.51 15.52 -5.50
C LEU A 119 2.78 16.74 -4.63
N PRO A 120 1.84 17.72 -4.58
CA PRO A 120 1.85 18.76 -3.58
C PRO A 120 1.31 18.18 -2.26
N LEU A 121 2.14 18.11 -1.24
CA LEU A 121 1.75 17.58 0.07
C LEU A 121 1.85 18.66 1.13
N GLN A 122 0.85 18.73 2.01
CA GLN A 122 0.84 19.68 3.11
C GLN A 122 1.85 19.25 4.18
N TYR A 123 2.80 20.12 4.48
CA TYR A 123 3.75 19.91 5.56
C TYR A 123 3.18 20.46 6.88
N VAL A 124 3.10 19.62 7.89
CA VAL A 124 2.75 20.02 9.25
C VAL A 124 4.04 20.27 10.02
N VAL A 125 4.39 21.52 10.24
CA VAL A 125 5.47 21.88 11.17
C VAL A 125 4.98 21.51 12.57
N ARG A 126 5.55 20.48 13.18
CA ARG A 126 5.42 20.28 14.63
C ARG A 126 6.21 21.41 15.30
N THR A 127 5.54 22.47 15.74
CA THR A 127 6.15 23.51 16.53
C THR A 127 6.68 22.92 17.84
N GLN A 128 7.77 23.49 18.36
CA GLN A 128 8.37 23.03 19.64
C GLN A 128 7.38 23.13 20.84
N ALA A 129 6.25 23.79 20.67
CA ALA A 129 5.16 23.79 21.63
C ALA A 129 4.60 22.39 21.91
N ASP A 130 4.67 21.48 20.92
CA ASP A 130 4.20 20.10 21.08
C ASP A 130 5.18 19.21 21.88
N LYS A 131 6.40 19.69 22.14
CA LYS A 131 7.40 18.97 22.95
C LYS A 131 7.31 19.26 24.46
N ASN A 132 6.56 20.29 24.88
CA ASN A 132 6.50 20.71 26.28
C ASN A 132 5.23 20.27 27.01
N VAL A 133 4.44 19.34 26.46
CA VAL A 133 3.23 18.78 27.11
C VAL A 133 3.50 17.48 27.86
N THR A 134 4.74 17.21 28.21
CA THR A 134 5.10 16.12 29.13
C THR A 134 5.74 16.64 30.39
N ASP A 135 5.11 17.59 31.10
CA ASP A 135 5.24 17.72 32.56
C ASP A 135 4.40 18.92 33.05
N ASN A 136 3.22 18.66 33.51
CA ASN A 136 2.56 19.27 34.67
C ASN A 136 1.05 19.06 34.57
N GLY A 137 0.54 18.39 35.57
CA GLY A 137 -0.82 17.92 35.67
C GLY A 137 -1.88 19.02 35.65
N LYS A 138 -3.06 18.57 35.32
CA LYS A 138 -4.42 19.10 35.47
C LYS A 138 -4.98 19.95 34.33
N ASP A 139 -6.06 19.36 33.81
CA ASP A 139 -7.15 20.00 33.08
C ASP A 139 -6.81 20.62 31.71
N ASN A 140 -7.05 19.82 30.65
CA ASN A 140 -7.86 20.35 29.56
C ASN A 140 -8.21 19.21 28.58
N ASN A 141 -9.50 19.09 28.30
CA ASN A 141 -10.09 18.22 27.26
C ASN A 141 -9.50 18.53 25.87
N ILE A 142 -8.33 18.02 25.59
CA ILE A 142 -7.86 17.81 24.22
C ILE A 142 -8.11 16.32 23.99
N ILE A 143 -8.99 16.01 23.05
CA ILE A 143 -9.21 14.67 22.54
C ILE A 143 -7.84 14.13 22.12
N LYS A 144 -7.13 13.50 23.04
CA LYS A 144 -6.07 12.57 22.71
C LYS A 144 -6.81 11.42 22.00
N ASN A 145 -6.64 11.30 20.69
CA ASN A 145 -6.83 10.03 20.03
C ASN A 145 -5.75 9.08 20.55
N ASP A 146 -5.87 8.69 21.82
CA ASP A 146 -5.21 7.53 22.38
C ASP A 146 -5.94 6.28 21.85
N GLN A 147 -5.85 6.06 20.56
CA GLN A 147 -6.19 4.78 19.96
C GLN A 147 -4.96 3.86 20.04
N SER A 148 -4.49 3.66 21.27
CA SER A 148 -3.55 2.59 21.57
C SER A 148 -4.31 1.27 21.45
N LEU A 149 -3.81 0.33 20.66
CA LEU A 149 -4.33 -1.04 20.55
C LEU A 149 -3.71 -1.95 21.63
N SER A 150 -3.15 -1.39 22.70
CA SER A 150 -2.31 -2.10 23.68
C SER A 150 -3.00 -3.28 24.39
N ASP A 151 -4.33 -3.30 24.44
CA ASP A 151 -5.09 -4.38 25.05
C ASP A 151 -5.81 -5.27 24.01
N ILE A 152 -5.61 -5.01 22.71
CA ILE A 152 -6.30 -5.72 21.63
C ILE A 152 -5.39 -6.80 21.05
N LYS A 153 -5.93 -8.02 20.96
CA LYS A 153 -5.28 -9.17 20.31
C LYS A 153 -5.81 -9.30 18.89
N VAL A 154 -4.93 -9.07 17.92
CA VAL A 154 -5.26 -9.13 16.51
C VAL A 154 -4.61 -10.35 15.89
N MET A 155 -5.41 -11.19 15.23
CA MET A 155 -4.92 -12.27 14.38
C MET A 155 -4.81 -11.74 12.94
N VAL A 156 -3.65 -11.90 12.33
CA VAL A 156 -3.40 -11.57 10.91
C VAL A 156 -3.26 -12.87 10.14
N VAL A 157 -4.11 -13.07 9.14
CA VAL A 157 -4.17 -14.29 8.31
C VAL A 157 -3.98 -13.90 6.86
N ASP A 158 -2.86 -14.29 6.27
CA ASP A 158 -2.49 -13.98 4.88
C ASP A 158 -1.45 -15.02 4.43
N ASP A 159 -1.59 -15.63 3.27
CA ASP A 159 -0.65 -16.64 2.76
C ASP A 159 0.66 -15.99 2.27
N ASN A 160 0.60 -14.72 1.88
CA ASN A 160 1.77 -13.97 1.49
C ASN A 160 2.54 -13.44 2.72
N GLN A 161 3.73 -13.96 2.92
CA GLN A 161 4.59 -13.58 4.05
C GLN A 161 4.83 -12.07 4.14
N TYR A 162 5.07 -11.39 3.01
CA TYR A 162 5.35 -9.94 3.01
C TYR A 162 4.15 -9.11 3.44
N ASN A 163 2.95 -9.45 2.94
CA ASN A 163 1.71 -8.77 3.36
C ASN A 163 1.50 -8.94 4.86
N ARG A 164 1.67 -10.17 5.35
CA ARG A 164 1.51 -10.52 6.76
C ARG A 164 2.51 -9.75 7.63
N GLU A 165 3.80 -9.71 7.24
CA GLU A 165 4.84 -8.97 7.99
C GLU A 165 4.51 -7.48 8.08
N ILE A 166 4.12 -6.82 6.97
CA ILE A 166 3.76 -5.40 6.93
C ILE A 166 2.56 -5.12 7.85
N ALA A 167 1.50 -5.91 7.74
CA ALA A 167 0.31 -5.75 8.58
C ALA A 167 0.65 -5.92 10.07
N CYS A 168 1.45 -6.91 10.41
CA CYS A 168 1.89 -7.18 11.77
C CYS A 168 2.75 -6.05 12.35
N GLU A 169 3.68 -5.50 11.55
CA GLU A 169 4.54 -4.40 12.00
C GLU A 169 3.72 -3.14 12.30
N LEU A 170 2.83 -2.74 11.38
CA LEU A 170 1.94 -1.59 11.58
C LEU A 170 1.06 -1.71 12.83
N LEU A 171 0.54 -2.91 13.11
CA LEU A 171 -0.29 -3.15 14.28
C LEU A 171 0.53 -3.15 15.57
N ARG A 172 1.76 -3.72 15.57
CA ARG A 172 2.68 -3.69 16.70
C ARG A 172 3.12 -2.28 17.07
N GLU A 173 3.40 -1.43 16.07
CA GLU A 173 3.73 -0.02 16.29
C GLU A 173 2.60 0.74 17.00
N ASN A 174 1.34 0.31 16.80
CA ASN A 174 0.16 0.83 17.51
C ASN A 174 -0.16 0.08 18.81
N GLY A 175 0.71 -0.83 19.25
CA GLY A 175 0.62 -1.50 20.53
C GLY A 175 -0.21 -2.79 20.56
N ALA A 176 -0.73 -3.29 19.44
CA ALA A 176 -1.53 -4.51 19.39
C ALA A 176 -0.70 -5.77 19.71
N HIS A 177 -1.35 -6.75 20.35
CA HIS A 177 -0.82 -8.10 20.49
C HIS A 177 -1.16 -8.93 19.26
N ILE A 178 -0.14 -9.38 18.52
CA ILE A 178 -0.33 -10.01 17.21
C ILE A 178 -0.21 -11.53 17.30
N ILE A 179 -1.13 -12.19 16.58
CA ILE A 179 -1.12 -13.62 16.28
C ILE A 179 -1.04 -13.74 14.76
N GLU A 180 -0.08 -14.48 14.26
CA GLU A 180 0.14 -14.65 12.83
C GLU A 180 -0.29 -16.05 12.40
N CYS A 181 -1.02 -16.14 11.27
CA CYS A 181 -1.40 -17.38 10.62
C CYS A 181 -1.13 -17.27 9.12
N ALA A 182 -0.52 -18.29 8.53
CA ALA A 182 -0.17 -18.32 7.12
C ALA A 182 -1.26 -18.94 6.23
N SER A 183 -2.39 -19.37 6.81
CA SER A 183 -3.51 -19.98 6.07
C SER A 183 -4.81 -19.89 6.85
N GLY A 184 -5.94 -20.03 6.13
CA GLY A 184 -7.26 -20.14 6.75
C GLY A 184 -7.39 -21.33 7.68
N SER A 185 -6.79 -22.47 7.33
CA SER A 185 -6.80 -23.68 8.15
C SER A 185 -6.09 -23.47 9.47
N GLU A 186 -4.92 -22.81 9.46
CA GLU A 186 -4.16 -22.49 10.67
C GLU A 186 -4.97 -21.56 11.61
N ALA A 187 -5.66 -20.57 11.04
CA ALA A 187 -6.52 -19.68 11.80
C ALA A 187 -7.70 -20.41 12.47
N VAL A 188 -8.37 -21.30 11.73
CA VAL A 188 -9.48 -22.11 12.26
C VAL A 188 -8.99 -23.02 13.39
N ASP A 189 -7.85 -23.71 13.21
CA ASP A 189 -7.26 -24.56 14.22
C ASP A 189 -6.84 -23.77 15.47
N TYR A 190 -6.27 -22.58 15.29
CA TYR A 190 -5.92 -21.71 16.40
C TYR A 190 -7.14 -21.35 17.25
N ILE A 191 -8.23 -20.92 16.62
CA ILE A 191 -9.48 -20.58 17.32
C ILE A 191 -10.10 -21.80 18.01
N LYS A 192 -10.09 -22.96 17.35
CA LYS A 192 -10.62 -24.20 17.89
C LYS A 192 -9.95 -24.63 19.21
N TYR A 193 -8.63 -24.50 19.27
CA TYR A 193 -7.86 -24.97 20.44
C TYR A 193 -7.63 -23.89 21.50
N ARG A 194 -7.81 -22.59 21.17
CA ARG A 194 -7.54 -21.47 22.08
C ARG A 194 -8.73 -20.49 22.15
N LYS A 195 -9.91 -21.00 22.51
CA LYS A 195 -11.16 -20.21 22.64
C LYS A 195 -10.96 -18.90 23.42
N GLY A 196 -11.41 -17.78 22.85
CA GLY A 196 -11.54 -16.50 23.55
C GLY A 196 -10.27 -15.63 23.65
N ILE A 197 -9.24 -15.87 22.83
CA ILE A 197 -7.96 -15.14 22.94
C ILE A 197 -7.77 -14.10 21.84
N VAL A 198 -8.67 -13.98 20.87
CA VAL A 198 -8.57 -13.06 19.73
C VAL A 198 -9.74 -12.10 19.71
N ASP A 199 -9.45 -10.80 19.65
CA ASP A 199 -10.47 -9.75 19.61
C ASP A 199 -10.85 -9.39 18.18
N ILE A 200 -9.86 -9.39 17.27
CA ILE A 200 -10.03 -9.03 15.84
C ILE A 200 -9.25 -10.02 14.97
N ILE A 201 -9.83 -10.42 13.86
CA ILE A 201 -9.16 -11.21 12.83
C ILE A 201 -9.13 -10.38 11.53
N LEU A 202 -7.94 -10.11 11.02
CA LEU A 202 -7.70 -9.62 9.67
C LEU A 202 -7.46 -10.83 8.79
N MET A 203 -8.40 -11.12 7.88
CA MET A 203 -8.43 -12.32 7.06
C MET A 203 -8.30 -11.96 5.59
N ASP A 204 -7.23 -12.43 4.95
CA ASP A 204 -7.17 -12.39 3.50
C ASP A 204 -8.24 -13.29 2.89
N VAL A 205 -8.84 -12.84 1.81
CA VAL A 205 -9.91 -13.58 1.11
C VAL A 205 -9.33 -14.61 0.15
N CYS A 206 -8.21 -14.27 -0.51
CA CYS A 206 -7.67 -15.06 -1.61
C CYS A 206 -6.49 -15.94 -1.17
N MET A 207 -6.73 -16.95 -0.36
CA MET A 207 -5.71 -17.89 0.09
C MET A 207 -5.87 -19.27 -0.58
N PRO A 208 -4.77 -20.00 -0.81
CA PRO A 208 -4.83 -21.38 -1.30
C PRO A 208 -5.45 -22.31 -0.24
N ASP A 209 -6.02 -23.45 -0.67
CA ASP A 209 -6.62 -24.52 0.11
C ASP A 209 -7.91 -24.15 0.83
N MET A 210 -7.93 -23.11 1.64
CA MET A 210 -9.11 -22.58 2.35
C MET A 210 -9.14 -21.07 2.19
N ASP A 211 -10.13 -20.58 1.46
CA ASP A 211 -10.33 -19.14 1.29
C ASP A 211 -10.80 -18.46 2.58
N GLY A 212 -10.66 -17.11 2.64
CA GLY A 212 -11.00 -16.34 3.84
C GLY A 212 -12.50 -16.36 4.17
N PHE A 213 -13.38 -16.57 3.20
CA PHE A 213 -14.82 -16.72 3.45
C PHE A 213 -15.14 -18.04 4.13
N GLU A 214 -14.54 -19.13 3.68
CA GLU A 214 -14.72 -20.44 4.30
C GLU A 214 -14.12 -20.47 5.70
N ALA A 215 -12.90 -19.97 5.89
CA ALA A 215 -12.26 -19.85 7.18
C ALA A 215 -13.12 -19.03 8.17
N THR A 216 -13.62 -17.87 7.74
CA THR A 216 -14.50 -17.02 8.55
C THR A 216 -15.79 -17.75 8.94
N ARG A 217 -16.41 -18.47 8.00
CA ARG A 217 -17.62 -19.23 8.27
C ARG A 217 -17.40 -20.31 9.34
N LEU A 218 -16.28 -21.04 9.26
CA LEU A 218 -15.92 -22.07 10.24
C LEU A 218 -15.65 -21.46 11.62
N ILE A 219 -14.89 -20.34 11.68
CA ILE A 219 -14.61 -19.63 12.93
C ILE A 219 -15.92 -19.16 13.58
N ARG A 220 -16.85 -18.58 12.82
CA ARG A 220 -18.15 -18.14 13.35
C ARG A 220 -19.05 -19.29 13.81
N GLN A 221 -18.85 -20.51 13.32
CA GLN A 221 -19.51 -21.69 13.85
C GLN A 221 -18.92 -22.11 15.19
N LEU A 222 -17.60 -22.07 15.35
CA LEU A 222 -16.92 -22.40 16.61
C LEU A 222 -17.20 -21.40 17.74
N GLU A 223 -17.59 -20.17 17.41
CA GLU A 223 -18.00 -19.15 18.42
C GLU A 223 -19.40 -19.41 19.02
N LYS A 224 -20.22 -20.22 18.35
CA LYS A 224 -21.61 -20.52 18.78
C LYS A 224 -21.72 -21.76 19.68
N ASP A 225 -20.67 -22.60 19.68
CA ASP A 225 -20.56 -23.81 20.49
C ASP A 225 -19.81 -23.54 21.80
#